data_cb6264d9211c4cf2b5e0c3a201e8845f
#
_entry.id   cb6264d9211c4cf2b5e0c3a201e8845f
#
_cell.length_a   1.000
_cell.length_b   1.000
_cell.length_c   1.000
_cell.angle_alpha   90.00
_cell.angle_beta   90.00
_cell.angle_gamma   90.00
#
_symmetry.space_group_name_H-M   'P 1'
#
loop_
_entity.id
_entity.type
_entity.pdbx_description
1 polymer ?
#
loop_
_entity_poly.entity_id
_entity_poly.type
_entity_poly.pdbx_seq_one_letter_code
_entity_poly.pdbx_strand_id
1 'polypeptide(L)'
;MINKKIGVLLLFALLISFGAKAQRATSMRINEVLVINEDNFVDDYGKRHGWIELFNTSAGTVNIAGCYLTDDKNNPMKYPIPKGDVLTQIQPRQHTLFWADGQPGRGTFHVNFVLDPSKENYVALYDADGKTLIDEITIPAGQLADISYGRVIDGEKDWAQLKKVTPSTNNLTLDSNEKIDNFRVNDSLGIGMTITAMAVVFLGLFLLYIIFKQIGKLSIA
;
A
#
# COMPACT_ATOMS: atom_id res chain seq x y z
N MET A 1 -25.94 15.39 -41.10
CA MET A 1 -26.87 15.07 -40.00
C MET A 1 -26.19 13.98 -39.13
N ILE A 2 -25.78 14.31 -37.91
CA ILE A 2 -25.19 13.33 -36.97
C ILE A 2 -26.30 12.39 -36.56
N ASN A 3 -26.06 11.11 -36.74
CA ASN A 3 -27.00 10.04 -36.39
C ASN A 3 -27.33 10.15 -34.89
N LYS A 4 -28.62 10.19 -34.50
CA LYS A 4 -29.07 10.34 -33.10
C LYS A 4 -28.38 9.37 -32.16
N LYS A 5 -28.08 8.14 -32.63
CA LYS A 5 -27.34 7.13 -31.86
C LYS A 5 -25.87 7.52 -31.58
N ILE A 6 -25.20 8.18 -32.54
CA ILE A 6 -23.82 8.67 -32.37
C ILE A 6 -23.79 9.85 -31.41
N GLY A 7 -24.80 10.75 -31.46
CA GLY A 7 -24.94 11.87 -30.52
C GLY A 7 -25.11 11.39 -29.07
N VAL A 8 -25.92 10.35 -28.85
CA VAL A 8 -26.13 9.76 -27.50
C VAL A 8 -24.84 9.07 -27.00
N LEU A 9 -24.10 8.38 -27.89
CA LEU A 9 -22.84 7.72 -27.52
C LEU A 9 -21.75 8.73 -27.15
N LEU A 10 -21.67 9.86 -27.89
CA LEU A 10 -20.74 10.96 -27.59
C LEU A 10 -21.12 11.67 -26.29
N LEU A 11 -22.41 11.86 -26.01
CA LEU A 11 -22.88 12.43 -24.75
C LEU A 11 -22.56 11.51 -23.57
N PHE A 12 -22.69 10.19 -23.72
CA PHE A 12 -22.35 9.21 -22.70
C PHE A 12 -20.83 9.14 -22.45
N ALA A 13 -20.02 9.21 -23.52
CA ALA A 13 -18.56 9.31 -23.41
C ALA A 13 -18.11 10.60 -22.71
N LEU A 14 -18.80 11.72 -22.95
CA LEU A 14 -18.53 13.00 -22.30
C LEU A 14 -18.87 12.95 -20.79
N LEU A 15 -19.93 12.27 -20.40
CA LEU A 15 -20.35 12.10 -19.00
C LEU A 15 -19.38 11.24 -18.20
N ILE A 16 -18.72 10.26 -18.83
CA ILE A 16 -17.71 9.40 -18.20
C ILE A 16 -16.41 10.17 -17.94
N SER A 17 -16.05 11.15 -18.77
CA SER A 17 -14.81 11.92 -18.62
C SER A 17 -14.83 12.95 -17.46
N PHE A 18 -15.99 13.31 -16.92
CA PHE A 18 -16.08 14.23 -15.78
C PHE A 18 -15.84 13.55 -14.41
N GLY A 19 -15.64 12.23 -14.36
CA GLY A 19 -15.45 11.47 -13.13
C GLY A 19 -14.01 11.30 -12.65
N ALA A 20 -13.01 11.70 -13.44
CA ALA A 20 -11.59 11.58 -13.05
C ALA A 20 -11.22 12.71 -12.06
N LYS A 21 -11.64 12.59 -10.81
CA LYS A 21 -11.06 13.38 -9.73
C LYS A 21 -9.65 12.86 -9.48
N ALA A 22 -8.66 13.75 -9.56
CA ALA A 22 -7.33 13.45 -9.03
C ALA A 22 -7.51 12.93 -7.60
N GLN A 23 -6.96 11.73 -7.33
CA GLN A 23 -7.10 11.10 -6.01
C GLN A 23 -6.37 11.98 -5.00
N ARG A 24 -7.06 12.37 -3.94
CA ARG A 24 -6.53 13.27 -2.92
C ARG A 24 -5.56 12.50 -2.02
N ALA A 25 -4.63 13.19 -1.41
CA ALA A 25 -3.70 12.66 -0.41
C ALA A 25 -4.41 11.99 0.79
N THR A 26 -5.69 12.23 0.99
CA THR A 26 -6.55 11.58 2.00
C THR A 26 -6.63 10.06 1.88
N SER A 27 -6.20 9.47 0.77
CA SER A 27 -6.09 8.02 0.59
C SER A 27 -4.75 7.45 1.07
N MET A 28 -3.82 8.29 1.49
CA MET A 28 -2.57 7.83 2.10
C MET A 28 -2.79 7.42 3.54
N ARG A 29 -2.01 6.45 4.00
CA ARG A 29 -1.95 6.02 5.41
C ARG A 29 -0.51 5.86 5.84
N ILE A 30 -0.21 6.20 7.09
CA ILE A 30 1.01 5.77 7.75
C ILE A 30 0.85 4.26 7.95
N ASN A 31 1.77 3.46 7.46
CA ASN A 31 1.63 2.01 7.39
C ASN A 31 2.56 1.26 8.34
N GLU A 32 3.81 1.68 8.41
CA GLU A 32 4.83 1.07 9.24
C GLU A 32 5.84 2.14 9.70
N VAL A 33 6.36 1.99 10.91
CA VAL A 33 7.38 2.87 11.47
C VAL A 33 8.46 2.02 12.14
N LEU A 34 9.71 2.21 11.76
CA LEU A 34 10.88 1.64 12.42
C LEU A 34 11.61 2.76 13.17
N VAL A 35 11.68 2.65 14.50
CA VAL A 35 12.32 3.67 15.34
C VAL A 35 13.84 3.46 15.43
N ILE A 36 14.27 2.22 15.65
CA ILE A 36 15.68 1.83 15.76
C ILE A 36 16.03 0.89 14.62
N ASN A 37 16.93 1.34 13.75
CA ASN A 37 17.41 0.59 12.59
C ASN A 37 18.90 0.29 12.76
N GLU A 38 19.23 -0.93 13.17
CA GLU A 38 20.62 -1.37 13.37
C GLU A 38 21.12 -2.24 12.21
N ASP A 39 20.31 -3.16 11.73
CA ASP A 39 20.71 -4.12 10.68
C ASP A 39 19.64 -4.32 9.58
N ASN A 40 18.79 -3.32 9.37
CA ASN A 40 17.75 -3.37 8.37
C ASN A 40 18.08 -2.49 7.14
N PHE A 41 17.08 -2.01 6.44
CA PHE A 41 17.16 -1.24 5.20
C PHE A 41 18.02 0.02 5.34
N VAL A 42 18.77 0.38 4.31
CA VAL A 42 19.65 1.56 4.26
C VAL A 42 19.09 2.62 3.33
N ASP A 43 19.41 3.89 3.61
CA ASP A 43 19.09 5.01 2.72
C ASP A 43 20.01 5.04 1.48
N ASP A 44 19.76 5.99 0.59
CA ASP A 44 20.54 6.20 -0.65
C ASP A 44 22.01 6.55 -0.37
N TYR A 45 22.37 6.89 0.87
CA TYR A 45 23.73 7.17 1.34
C TYR A 45 24.36 6.00 2.08
N GLY A 46 23.68 4.83 2.11
CA GLY A 46 24.14 3.63 2.81
C GLY A 46 24.09 3.76 4.33
N LYS A 47 23.24 4.63 4.86
CA LYS A 47 23.06 4.83 6.31
C LYS A 47 21.80 4.20 6.81
N ARG A 48 21.81 3.76 8.07
CA ARG A 48 20.65 3.22 8.77
C ARG A 48 20.08 4.28 9.67
N HIS A 49 18.85 4.65 9.41
CA HIS A 49 18.06 5.59 10.21
C HIS A 49 16.68 5.01 10.47
N GLY A 50 16.01 5.48 11.49
CA GLY A 50 14.59 5.23 11.65
C GLY A 50 13.83 5.74 10.42
N TRP A 51 12.69 5.13 10.11
CA TRP A 51 11.91 5.51 8.93
C TRP A 51 10.40 5.37 9.18
N ILE A 52 9.66 6.04 8.34
CA ILE A 52 8.20 6.09 8.30
C ILE A 52 7.75 5.67 6.92
N GLU A 53 6.90 4.67 6.83
CA GLU A 53 6.32 4.23 5.58
C GLU A 53 4.90 4.74 5.41
N LEU A 54 4.60 5.26 4.24
CA LEU A 54 3.26 5.63 3.80
C LEU A 54 2.77 4.66 2.75
N PHE A 55 1.49 4.32 2.80
CA PHE A 55 0.82 3.41 1.86
C PHE A 55 -0.35 4.11 1.16
N ASN A 56 -0.46 3.92 -0.16
CA ASN A 56 -1.59 4.38 -0.94
C ASN A 56 -2.70 3.32 -0.95
N THR A 57 -3.77 3.55 -0.19
CA THR A 57 -4.90 2.62 -0.10
C THR A 57 -5.81 2.63 -1.33
N SER A 58 -5.64 3.59 -2.24
CA SER A 58 -6.54 3.80 -3.37
C SER A 58 -6.18 2.97 -4.61
N ALA A 59 -7.10 2.93 -5.56
CA ALA A 59 -6.91 2.33 -6.88
C ALA A 59 -6.29 3.29 -7.91
N GLY A 60 -5.98 4.54 -7.53
CA GLY A 60 -5.38 5.55 -8.40
C GLY A 60 -4.07 6.09 -7.83
N THR A 61 -3.28 6.74 -8.67
CA THR A 61 -2.06 7.43 -8.25
C THR A 61 -2.41 8.63 -7.36
N VAL A 62 -1.72 8.74 -6.22
CA VAL A 62 -1.86 9.84 -5.26
C VAL A 62 -0.60 10.69 -5.29
N ASN A 63 -0.75 12.00 -5.42
CA ASN A 63 0.35 12.94 -5.29
C ASN A 63 0.40 13.50 -3.87
N ILE A 64 1.49 13.25 -3.15
CA ILE A 64 1.74 13.73 -1.78
C ILE A 64 2.58 15.02 -1.74
N ALA A 65 2.98 15.56 -2.89
CA ALA A 65 3.75 16.80 -2.97
C ALA A 65 3.01 17.97 -2.31
N GLY A 66 3.66 18.62 -1.38
CA GLY A 66 3.10 19.73 -0.61
C GLY A 66 2.31 19.32 0.62
N CYS A 67 2.07 18.02 0.85
CA CYS A 67 1.61 17.51 2.14
C CYS A 67 2.70 17.67 3.21
N TYR A 68 2.35 17.47 4.48
CA TYR A 68 3.27 17.67 5.58
C TYR A 68 3.36 16.42 6.45
N LEU A 69 4.61 16.03 6.80
CA LEU A 69 4.89 15.07 7.84
C LEU A 69 5.33 15.79 9.10
N THR A 70 4.91 15.31 10.26
CA THR A 70 5.29 15.89 11.54
C THR A 70 5.40 14.83 12.64
N ASP A 71 6.29 15.08 13.60
CA ASP A 71 6.40 14.37 14.88
C ASP A 71 5.91 15.23 16.05
N ASP A 72 5.31 16.41 15.77
CA ASP A 72 4.85 17.38 16.76
C ASP A 72 3.39 17.77 16.51
N LYS A 73 2.51 17.46 17.45
CA LYS A 73 1.08 17.83 17.41
C LYS A 73 0.83 19.33 17.32
N ASN A 74 1.75 20.14 17.82
CA ASN A 74 1.62 21.58 17.82
C ASN A 74 2.17 22.23 16.54
N ASN A 75 2.86 21.46 15.70
CA ASN A 75 3.43 21.92 14.44
C ASN A 75 3.06 21.01 13.26
N PRO A 76 1.82 21.08 12.77
CA PRO A 76 1.35 20.25 11.64
C PRO A 76 2.18 20.39 10.37
N MET A 77 2.81 21.54 10.14
CA MET A 77 3.57 21.86 8.94
C MET A 77 5.08 21.70 9.11
N LYS A 78 5.54 20.83 10.01
CA LYS A 78 6.96 20.70 10.37
C LYS A 78 7.86 20.32 9.21
N TYR A 79 7.48 19.31 8.44
CA TYR A 79 8.20 18.89 7.23
C TYR A 79 7.30 18.97 6.00
N PRO A 80 7.46 19.98 5.13
CA PRO A 80 6.76 20.05 3.87
C PRO A 80 7.39 19.08 2.85
N ILE A 81 6.63 18.16 2.30
CA ILE A 81 7.08 17.27 1.22
C ILE A 81 7.31 18.13 -0.02
N PRO A 82 8.54 18.15 -0.58
CA PRO A 82 8.89 19.01 -1.70
C PRO A 82 8.00 18.80 -2.93
N LYS A 83 7.72 19.88 -3.64
CA LYS A 83 7.00 19.85 -4.91
C LYS A 83 7.97 19.69 -6.07
N GLY A 84 7.57 18.98 -7.11
CA GLY A 84 8.35 18.82 -8.34
C GLY A 84 9.13 17.49 -8.43
N ASP A 85 9.19 16.72 -7.37
CA ASP A 85 9.75 15.37 -7.43
C ASP A 85 8.68 14.38 -7.95
N VAL A 86 9.00 13.66 -9.01
CA VAL A 86 8.09 12.66 -9.62
C VAL A 86 7.83 11.48 -8.70
N LEU A 87 8.74 11.17 -7.77
CA LEU A 87 8.61 10.09 -6.81
C LEU A 87 7.55 10.36 -5.73
N THR A 88 7.04 11.60 -5.62
CA THR A 88 5.91 11.93 -4.75
C THR A 88 4.57 11.48 -5.33
N GLN A 89 4.54 10.95 -6.56
CA GLN A 89 3.37 10.34 -7.18
C GLN A 89 3.32 8.85 -6.85
N ILE A 90 2.65 8.51 -5.75
CA ILE A 90 2.58 7.15 -5.24
C ILE A 90 1.55 6.36 -6.05
N GLN A 91 1.98 5.29 -6.72
CA GLN A 91 1.13 4.44 -7.54
C GLN A 91 0.06 3.72 -6.70
N PRO A 92 -1.02 3.20 -7.30
CA PRO A 92 -2.04 2.44 -6.60
C PRO A 92 -1.44 1.30 -5.78
N ARG A 93 -1.83 1.20 -4.51
CA ARG A 93 -1.39 0.11 -3.61
C ARG A 93 0.13 0.01 -3.44
N GLN A 94 0.85 1.11 -3.62
CA GLN A 94 2.30 1.19 -3.41
C GLN A 94 2.64 1.93 -2.13
N HIS A 95 3.86 1.66 -1.66
CA HIS A 95 4.45 2.22 -0.47
C HIS A 95 5.48 3.30 -0.83
N THR A 96 5.75 4.21 0.09
CA THR A 96 6.86 5.16 0.02
C THR A 96 7.46 5.37 1.40
N LEU A 97 8.79 5.42 1.46
CA LEU A 97 9.54 5.46 2.71
C LEU A 97 10.10 6.85 2.95
N PHE A 98 10.00 7.34 4.18
CA PHE A 98 10.62 8.58 4.64
C PHE A 98 11.63 8.29 5.75
N TRP A 99 12.86 8.74 5.57
CA TRP A 99 13.95 8.59 6.54
C TRP A 99 13.87 9.67 7.61
N ALA A 100 13.75 9.25 8.86
CA ALA A 100 13.71 10.14 10.02
C ALA A 100 15.14 10.41 10.53
N ASP A 101 15.96 11.07 9.72
CA ASP A 101 17.37 11.32 9.97
C ASP A 101 17.70 12.78 10.34
N GLY A 102 16.71 13.67 10.30
CA GLY A 102 16.88 15.09 10.60
C GLY A 102 17.64 15.86 9.52
N GLN A 103 17.81 15.28 8.31
CA GLN A 103 18.65 15.84 7.25
C GLN A 103 17.88 16.08 5.94
N PRO A 104 16.94 17.04 5.91
CA PRO A 104 16.08 17.28 4.73
C PRO A 104 16.85 17.74 3.49
N GLY A 105 18.10 18.19 3.66
CA GLY A 105 18.99 18.53 2.53
C GLY A 105 19.47 17.33 1.72
N ARG A 106 19.24 16.09 2.18
CA ARG A 106 19.62 14.86 1.47
C ARG A 106 18.64 14.48 0.36
N GLY A 107 17.40 14.95 0.42
CA GLY A 107 16.40 14.66 -0.60
C GLY A 107 14.97 14.69 -0.07
N THR A 108 14.03 14.52 -0.99
CA THR A 108 12.57 14.61 -0.72
C THR A 108 12.10 13.65 0.39
N PHE A 109 12.76 12.54 0.57
CA PHE A 109 12.34 11.48 1.50
C PHE A 109 13.17 11.47 2.80
N HIS A 110 13.92 12.53 3.10
CA HIS A 110 14.64 12.75 4.34
C HIS A 110 13.96 13.85 5.15
N VAL A 111 13.30 13.48 6.25
CA VAL A 111 12.56 14.45 7.06
C VAL A 111 13.47 15.24 7.98
N ASN A 112 12.99 16.37 8.48
CA ASN A 112 13.75 17.28 9.35
C ASN A 112 13.65 16.96 10.86
N PHE A 113 13.25 15.73 11.19
CA PHE A 113 13.15 15.24 12.57
C PHE A 113 13.68 13.81 12.68
N VAL A 114 13.89 13.36 13.91
CA VAL A 114 14.41 12.03 14.26
C VAL A 114 13.45 11.37 15.24
N LEU A 115 13.24 10.07 15.08
CA LEU A 115 12.48 9.26 16.03
C LEU A 115 13.35 8.94 17.27
N ASP A 116 12.78 9.05 18.47
CA ASP A 116 13.48 8.85 19.74
C ASP A 116 13.03 7.53 20.40
N PRO A 117 13.93 6.55 20.53
CA PRO A 117 13.56 5.26 21.12
C PRO A 117 13.24 5.32 22.62
N SER A 118 13.65 6.39 23.31
CA SER A 118 13.48 6.51 24.77
C SER A 118 12.08 6.97 25.20
N LYS A 119 11.28 7.47 24.26
CA LYS A 119 9.95 8.03 24.53
C LYS A 119 8.92 7.60 23.49
N GLU A 120 7.67 7.95 23.73
CA GLU A 120 6.64 7.84 22.70
C GLU A 120 6.96 8.76 21.53
N ASN A 121 6.75 8.24 20.31
CA ASN A 121 6.89 9.02 19.09
C ASN A 121 5.51 9.25 18.47
N TYR A 122 5.21 10.50 18.21
CA TYR A 122 4.05 10.88 17.42
C TYR A 122 4.46 11.03 15.96
N VAL A 123 3.65 10.56 15.03
CA VAL A 123 3.83 10.80 13.60
C VAL A 123 2.47 11.10 13.00
N ALA A 124 2.38 12.16 12.20
CA ALA A 124 1.16 12.50 11.47
C ALA A 124 1.45 13.00 10.07
N LEU A 125 0.50 12.72 9.18
CA LEU A 125 0.46 13.20 7.81
C LEU A 125 -0.71 14.19 7.65
N TYR A 126 -0.41 15.40 7.20
CA TYR A 126 -1.38 16.44 6.90
C TYR A 126 -1.45 16.73 5.41
N ASP A 127 -2.63 17.14 4.95
CA ASP A 127 -2.83 17.55 3.56
C ASP A 127 -2.07 18.86 3.26
N ALA A 128 -1.97 19.20 2.00
CA ALA A 128 -1.28 20.40 1.49
C ALA A 128 -1.87 21.73 2.01
N ASP A 129 -3.04 21.72 2.63
CA ASP A 129 -3.64 22.87 3.30
C ASP A 129 -3.02 23.14 4.69
N GLY A 130 -2.19 22.22 5.20
CA GLY A 130 -1.54 22.27 6.52
C GLY A 130 -2.51 22.20 7.70
N LYS A 131 -3.76 21.82 7.48
CA LYS A 131 -4.85 21.77 8.49
C LYS A 131 -5.57 20.43 8.53
N THR A 132 -5.82 19.83 7.37
CA THR A 132 -6.54 18.58 7.25
C THR A 132 -5.64 17.42 7.64
N LEU A 133 -5.91 16.80 8.77
CA LEU A 133 -5.25 15.57 9.19
C LEU A 133 -5.67 14.41 8.27
N ILE A 134 -4.71 13.74 7.67
CA ILE A 134 -4.93 12.57 6.82
C ILE A 134 -4.86 11.31 7.66
N ASP A 135 -3.77 11.15 8.43
CA ASP A 135 -3.54 10.00 9.29
C ASP A 135 -2.55 10.34 10.40
N GLU A 136 -2.66 9.66 11.54
CA GLU A 136 -1.75 9.84 12.66
C GLU A 136 -1.56 8.55 13.45
N ILE A 137 -0.42 8.45 14.12
CA ILE A 137 -0.10 7.34 15.03
C ILE A 137 0.78 7.82 16.17
N THR A 138 0.59 7.25 17.35
CA THR A 138 1.53 7.35 18.47
C THR A 138 2.18 5.99 18.66
N ILE A 139 3.49 5.91 18.45
CA ILE A 139 4.30 4.72 18.63
C ILE A 139 4.72 4.64 20.10
N PRO A 140 4.41 3.56 20.82
CA PRO A 140 4.79 3.42 22.23
C PRO A 140 6.30 3.53 22.44
N ALA A 141 6.71 4.01 23.63
CA ALA A 141 8.11 3.97 24.05
C ALA A 141 8.63 2.53 24.18
N GLY A 142 9.97 2.38 24.21
CA GLY A 142 10.62 1.07 24.39
C GLY A 142 10.59 0.19 23.14
N GLN A 143 10.61 0.80 21.96
CA GLN A 143 10.77 0.05 20.69
C GLN A 143 12.13 -0.65 20.69
N LEU A 144 12.15 -1.86 20.15
CA LEU A 144 13.35 -2.67 20.00
C LEU A 144 14.01 -2.43 18.64
N ALA A 145 15.33 -2.65 18.60
CA ALA A 145 16.07 -2.57 17.35
C ALA A 145 15.53 -3.57 16.31
N ASP A 146 15.37 -3.11 15.08
CA ASP A 146 14.91 -3.90 13.93
C ASP A 146 13.54 -4.59 14.14
N ILE A 147 12.72 -4.02 15.03
CA ILE A 147 11.31 -4.39 15.20
C ILE A 147 10.47 -3.16 14.93
N SER A 148 9.66 -3.20 13.90
CA SER A 148 8.79 -2.10 13.51
C SER A 148 7.44 -2.15 14.21
N TYR A 149 6.79 -0.98 14.27
CA TYR A 149 5.40 -0.83 14.68
C TYR A 149 4.58 -0.48 13.45
N GLY A 150 3.66 -1.35 13.06
CA GLY A 150 2.96 -1.21 11.80
C GLY A 150 1.53 -1.70 11.85
N ARG A 151 0.79 -1.39 10.78
CA ARG A 151 -0.54 -1.93 10.57
C ARG A 151 -0.44 -3.43 10.29
N VAL A 152 -1.31 -4.22 10.94
CA VAL A 152 -1.35 -5.67 10.75
C VAL A 152 -1.65 -6.04 9.29
N ILE A 153 -2.51 -5.26 8.66
CA ILE A 153 -2.82 -5.31 7.23
C ILE A 153 -2.70 -3.89 6.68
N ASP A 154 -2.04 -3.74 5.55
CA ASP A 154 -1.77 -2.44 4.94
C ASP A 154 -3.01 -1.56 4.81
N GLY A 155 -2.92 -0.36 5.37
CA GLY A 155 -3.99 0.64 5.35
C GLY A 155 -5.17 0.38 6.28
N GLU A 156 -5.24 -0.77 6.97
CA GLU A 156 -6.28 -1.08 7.96
C GLU A 156 -6.01 -0.40 9.30
N LYS A 157 -6.93 -0.56 10.28
CA LYS A 157 -6.88 0.21 11.54
C LYS A 157 -5.98 -0.39 12.61
N ASP A 158 -5.79 -1.71 12.59
CA ASP A 158 -5.13 -2.44 13.67
C ASP A 158 -3.61 -2.31 13.58
N TRP A 159 -3.00 -1.92 14.68
CA TRP A 159 -1.55 -1.74 14.82
C TRP A 159 -0.94 -2.75 15.77
N ALA A 160 0.26 -3.23 15.47
CA ALA A 160 1.03 -4.13 16.32
C ALA A 160 2.53 -3.98 16.07
N GLN A 161 3.33 -4.55 16.95
CA GLN A 161 4.72 -4.86 16.62
C GLN A 161 4.73 -5.95 15.56
N LEU A 162 5.40 -5.70 14.45
CA LEU A 162 5.48 -6.64 13.34
C LEU A 162 6.57 -7.68 13.61
N LYS A 163 6.28 -8.93 13.28
CA LYS A 163 7.25 -10.03 13.40
C LYS A 163 8.45 -9.88 12.47
N LYS A 164 8.30 -9.10 11.41
CA LYS A 164 9.29 -8.84 10.38
C LYS A 164 9.13 -7.41 9.90
N VAL A 165 10.22 -6.71 9.74
CA VAL A 165 10.26 -5.37 9.14
C VAL A 165 10.07 -5.51 7.64
N THR A 166 9.16 -4.71 7.06
CA THR A 166 8.67 -4.88 5.68
C THR A 166 8.78 -3.61 4.82
N PRO A 167 9.97 -2.96 4.74
CA PRO A 167 10.11 -1.71 4.01
C PRO A 167 9.74 -1.87 2.53
N SER A 168 8.86 -0.99 2.05
CA SER A 168 8.38 -0.93 0.67
C SER A 168 7.64 -2.19 0.18
N THR A 169 7.11 -2.99 1.11
CA THR A 169 6.31 -4.19 0.80
C THR A 169 5.17 -4.36 1.79
N ASN A 170 4.26 -5.28 1.52
CA ASN A 170 3.11 -5.50 2.38
C ASN A 170 3.52 -6.03 3.76
N ASN A 171 2.91 -5.50 4.83
CA ASN A 171 3.12 -5.94 6.21
C ASN A 171 2.74 -7.41 6.42
N LEU A 172 1.70 -7.87 5.71
CA LEU A 172 1.34 -9.28 5.66
C LEU A 172 2.17 -9.97 4.58
N THR A 173 3.37 -10.42 4.92
CA THR A 173 4.22 -11.16 3.98
C THR A 173 3.71 -12.59 3.80
N LEU A 174 3.83 -13.12 2.57
CA LEU A 174 3.51 -14.51 2.25
C LEU A 174 4.41 -15.52 3.00
N ASP A 175 5.50 -15.06 3.57
CA ASP A 175 6.40 -15.81 4.44
C ASP A 175 5.82 -16.08 5.85
N SER A 176 4.69 -15.51 6.22
CA SER A 176 3.94 -16.05 7.34
C SER A 176 3.43 -17.42 6.90
N ASN A 177 4.03 -18.46 7.43
CA ASN A 177 3.63 -19.85 7.23
C ASN A 177 2.18 -20.12 7.68
N GLU A 178 1.48 -19.11 8.14
CA GLU A 178 0.13 -19.18 8.66
C GLU A 178 -0.87 -19.76 7.65
N LYS A 179 -0.76 -19.38 6.37
CA LYS A 179 -1.58 -20.01 5.31
C LYS A 179 -1.15 -21.46 5.06
N ILE A 180 0.16 -21.72 5.08
CA ILE A 180 0.72 -23.06 4.91
C ILE A 180 0.40 -23.91 6.14
N ASP A 181 0.50 -23.36 7.33
CA ASP A 181 0.18 -24.02 8.59
C ASP A 181 -1.32 -24.27 8.70
N ASN A 182 -2.18 -23.35 8.30
CA ASN A 182 -3.63 -23.56 8.19
C ASN A 182 -3.97 -24.63 7.14
N PHE A 183 -3.26 -24.68 6.01
CA PHE A 183 -3.41 -25.77 5.06
C PHE A 183 -2.95 -27.11 5.65
N ARG A 184 -1.82 -27.16 6.35
CA ARG A 184 -1.32 -28.39 7.01
C ARG A 184 -2.28 -28.90 8.07
N VAL A 185 -2.89 -28.00 8.86
CA VAL A 185 -3.84 -28.36 9.91
C VAL A 185 -5.15 -28.86 9.31
N ASN A 186 -5.64 -28.21 8.26
CA ASN A 186 -6.96 -28.50 7.67
C ASN A 186 -6.92 -29.59 6.58
N ASP A 187 -5.78 -29.83 5.94
CA ASP A 187 -5.59 -30.84 4.89
C ASP A 187 -4.23 -31.52 5.01
N SER A 188 -4.01 -32.20 6.14
CA SER A 188 -2.74 -32.85 6.50
C SER A 188 -2.30 -33.95 5.51
N LEU A 189 -3.23 -34.53 4.75
CA LEU A 189 -2.99 -35.56 3.76
C LEU A 189 -3.04 -35.05 2.31
N GLY A 190 -3.33 -33.74 2.10
CA GLY A 190 -3.43 -33.15 0.76
C GLY A 190 -4.65 -33.61 -0.06
N ILE A 191 -5.62 -34.26 0.59
CA ILE A 191 -6.80 -34.82 -0.09
C ILE A 191 -7.67 -33.71 -0.67
N GLY A 192 -7.88 -32.61 0.08
CA GLY A 192 -8.66 -31.47 -0.38
C GLY A 192 -8.03 -30.78 -1.58
N MET A 193 -6.69 -30.59 -1.57
CA MET A 193 -5.96 -30.06 -2.73
C MET A 193 -6.06 -31.00 -3.94
N THR A 194 -5.96 -32.30 -3.74
CA THR A 194 -6.06 -33.28 -4.81
C THR A 194 -7.44 -33.27 -5.46
N ILE A 195 -8.52 -33.26 -4.65
CA ILE A 195 -9.89 -33.20 -5.15
C ILE A 195 -10.15 -31.90 -5.90
N THR A 196 -9.71 -30.77 -5.37
CA THR A 196 -9.89 -29.44 -6.03
C THR A 196 -9.12 -29.38 -7.34
N ALA A 197 -7.89 -29.85 -7.41
CA ALA A 197 -7.11 -29.90 -8.65
C ALA A 197 -7.77 -30.80 -9.70
N MET A 198 -8.23 -32.00 -9.32
CA MET A 198 -8.97 -32.89 -10.21
C MET A 198 -10.28 -32.25 -10.69
N ALA A 199 -11.04 -31.64 -9.81
CA ALA A 199 -12.30 -30.97 -10.17
C ALA A 199 -12.10 -29.85 -11.19
N VAL A 200 -11.05 -29.03 -11.06
CA VAL A 200 -10.72 -27.97 -12.02
C VAL A 200 -10.37 -28.56 -13.39
N VAL A 201 -9.56 -29.63 -13.43
CA VAL A 201 -9.20 -30.30 -14.68
C VAL A 201 -10.43 -30.90 -15.36
N PHE A 202 -11.26 -31.64 -14.61
CA PHE A 202 -12.49 -32.22 -15.16
C PHE A 202 -13.48 -31.16 -15.63
N LEU A 203 -13.62 -30.05 -14.91
CA LEU A 203 -14.45 -28.92 -15.35
C LEU A 203 -13.93 -28.35 -16.68
N GLY A 204 -12.63 -28.17 -16.82
CA GLY A 204 -12.01 -27.71 -18.08
C GLY A 204 -12.29 -28.66 -19.26
N LEU A 205 -12.09 -29.97 -19.05
CA LEU A 205 -12.38 -30.98 -20.06
C LEU A 205 -13.87 -31.04 -20.41
N PHE A 206 -14.75 -30.89 -19.43
CA PHE A 206 -16.20 -30.86 -19.66
C PHE A 206 -16.61 -29.64 -20.49
N LEU A 207 -16.06 -28.46 -20.21
CA LEU A 207 -16.31 -27.25 -21.01
C LEU A 207 -15.80 -27.43 -22.45
N LEU A 208 -14.62 -28.00 -22.66
CA LEU A 208 -14.08 -28.31 -23.98
C LEU A 208 -14.98 -29.31 -24.73
N TYR A 209 -15.45 -30.34 -24.04
CA TYR A 209 -16.39 -31.29 -24.62
C TYR A 209 -17.67 -30.61 -25.14
N ILE A 210 -18.25 -29.69 -24.31
CA ILE A 210 -19.44 -28.93 -24.72
C ILE A 210 -19.14 -28.10 -25.99
N ILE A 211 -18.02 -27.40 -26.00
CA ILE A 211 -17.62 -26.55 -27.12
C ILE A 211 -17.47 -27.39 -28.39
N PHE A 212 -16.71 -28.48 -28.34
CA PHE A 212 -16.52 -29.35 -29.51
C PHE A 212 -17.81 -30.01 -29.98
N LYS A 213 -18.68 -30.41 -29.06
CA LYS A 213 -20.00 -30.95 -29.38
C LYS A 213 -20.88 -29.93 -30.14
N GLN A 214 -20.83 -28.65 -29.72
CA GLN A 214 -21.58 -27.59 -30.42
C GLN A 214 -20.97 -27.27 -31.79
N ILE A 215 -19.66 -27.18 -31.89
CA ILE A 215 -18.96 -26.97 -33.19
C ILE A 215 -19.24 -28.13 -34.15
N GLY A 216 -19.21 -29.39 -33.68
CA GLY A 216 -19.52 -30.56 -34.49
C GLY A 216 -20.95 -30.55 -35.02
N LYS A 217 -21.92 -30.08 -34.20
CA LYS A 217 -23.32 -29.91 -34.67
C LYS A 217 -23.45 -28.84 -35.75
N LEU A 218 -22.75 -27.74 -35.64
CA LEU A 218 -22.74 -26.65 -36.63
C LEU A 218 -22.05 -27.02 -37.92
N SER A 219 -21.09 -27.94 -37.88
CA SER A 219 -20.36 -28.41 -39.10
C SER A 219 -21.10 -29.45 -39.91
N ILE A 220 -22.16 -30.09 -39.38
CA ILE A 220 -22.94 -31.12 -40.04
C ILE A 220 -24.27 -30.57 -40.58
N ALA A 221 -24.66 -29.36 -40.18
CA ALA A 221 -25.82 -28.62 -40.66
C ALA A 221 -25.46 -27.73 -41.85
#